data_0201ce042423bcfe4d8575dd24f72dc8
#
_entry.id   0201ce042423bcfe4d8575dd24f72dc8
#
_cell.length_a   1.000
_cell.length_b   1.000
_cell.length_c   1.000
_cell.angle_alpha   90.00
_cell.angle_beta   90.00
_cell.angle_gamma   90.00
#
_symmetry.space_group_name_H-M   'P 1'
#
loop_
_entity.id
_entity.type
_entity.pdbx_description
1 polymer ?
#
loop_
_entity_poly.entity_id
_entity_poly.type
_entity_poly.pdbx_seq_one_letter_code
_entity_poly.pdbx_strand_id
1 'polypeptide(L)'
;VAGDIIVNVAGAWGPKISAMVGMTVPVEPLSRNTFYFDIRGQIETMPLTNSPSGVTFRQEGAGFTAGQTDTNVPFGFDFSVKHHMFDEVFWPYLAHRVPAFEALQVKRGWAGHYAYNRMDGNTIIGKFIGGLDNFYVATGFTGAGLQKGPAIGRAMTELLLDGGYQTIDLSRMSYQRVIDEKPLLEVGFTA
;
A
#
# COMPACT_ATOMS: atom_id res chain seq x y z
N VAL A 1 -24.70 0.52 -15.01
CA VAL A 1 -25.11 -0.35 -13.88
C VAL A 1 -25.64 0.57 -12.81
N ALA A 2 -26.87 0.33 -12.34
CA ALA A 2 -27.42 1.00 -11.16
C ALA A 2 -27.11 0.12 -9.92
N GLY A 3 -26.82 0.75 -8.81
CA GLY A 3 -26.58 0.09 -7.52
C GLY A 3 -27.06 0.96 -6.38
N ASP A 4 -27.52 0.35 -5.31
CA ASP A 4 -28.04 1.06 -4.13
C ASP A 4 -26.89 1.66 -3.31
N ILE A 5 -25.73 0.99 -3.30
CA ILE A 5 -24.52 1.39 -2.57
C ILE A 5 -23.32 1.28 -3.50
N ILE A 6 -22.41 2.25 -3.39
CA ILE A 6 -21.14 2.27 -4.10
C ILE A 6 -20.03 2.30 -3.06
N VAL A 7 -19.11 1.36 -3.17
CA VAL A 7 -17.90 1.31 -2.33
C VAL A 7 -16.66 1.48 -3.20
N ASN A 8 -15.97 2.59 -3.04
CA ASN A 8 -14.74 2.88 -3.76
C ASN A 8 -13.53 2.22 -3.05
N VAL A 9 -13.04 1.16 -3.64
CA VAL A 9 -11.83 0.42 -3.20
C VAL A 9 -10.77 0.37 -4.32
N ALA A 10 -10.73 1.40 -5.17
CA ALA A 10 -9.94 1.43 -6.39
C ALA A 10 -8.43 1.72 -6.17
N GLY A 11 -7.92 1.55 -4.95
CA GLY A 11 -6.50 1.69 -4.63
C GLY A 11 -5.95 3.06 -5.04
N ALA A 12 -4.86 3.08 -5.83
CA ALA A 12 -4.24 4.32 -6.31
C ALA A 12 -5.13 5.14 -7.25
N TRP A 13 -6.17 4.54 -7.87
CA TRP A 13 -7.18 5.24 -8.68
C TRP A 13 -8.35 5.76 -7.84
N GLY A 14 -8.43 5.39 -6.57
CA GLY A 14 -9.50 5.78 -5.65
C GLY A 14 -9.79 7.28 -5.63
N PRO A 15 -8.79 8.18 -5.61
CA PRO A 15 -9.02 9.62 -5.67
C PRO A 15 -9.75 10.08 -6.92
N LYS A 16 -9.46 9.49 -8.09
CA LYS A 16 -10.15 9.81 -9.34
C LYS A 16 -11.63 9.43 -9.29
N ILE A 17 -11.93 8.25 -8.72
CA ILE A 17 -13.31 7.78 -8.55
C ILE A 17 -14.04 8.66 -7.52
N SER A 18 -13.40 8.98 -6.40
CA SER A 18 -13.96 9.88 -5.39
C SER A 18 -14.29 11.26 -5.96
N ALA A 19 -13.39 11.81 -6.79
CA ALA A 19 -13.61 13.12 -7.45
C ALA A 19 -14.83 13.17 -8.38
N MET A 20 -15.23 12.01 -8.96
CA MET A 20 -16.44 11.94 -9.81
C MET A 20 -17.73 12.24 -9.04
N VAL A 21 -17.71 12.10 -7.73
CA VAL A 21 -18.85 12.42 -6.83
C VAL A 21 -18.58 13.64 -5.96
N GLY A 22 -17.52 14.40 -6.24
CA GLY A 22 -17.14 15.59 -5.48
C GLY A 22 -16.42 15.31 -4.16
N MET A 23 -16.03 14.07 -3.89
CA MET A 23 -15.26 13.70 -2.69
C MET A 23 -13.77 13.87 -2.93
N THR A 24 -13.10 14.67 -2.10
CA THR A 24 -11.63 14.82 -2.13
C THR A 24 -10.99 13.99 -1.03
N VAL A 25 -10.00 13.18 -1.39
CA VAL A 25 -9.19 12.40 -0.45
C VAL A 25 -7.70 12.73 -0.66
N PRO A 26 -6.90 12.88 0.41
CA PRO A 26 -5.48 13.25 0.33
C PRO A 26 -4.62 12.03 -0.02
N VAL A 27 -4.97 11.33 -1.08
CA VAL A 27 -4.32 10.09 -1.51
C VAL A 27 -3.73 10.28 -2.89
N GLU A 28 -2.48 9.91 -3.06
CA GLU A 28 -1.77 9.99 -4.34
C GLU A 28 -1.10 8.66 -4.67
N PRO A 29 -0.98 8.32 -5.97
CA PRO A 29 -0.19 7.17 -6.38
C PRO A 29 1.28 7.37 -6.03
N LEU A 30 1.91 6.35 -5.43
CA LEU A 30 3.35 6.31 -5.21
C LEU A 30 3.92 5.05 -5.86
N SER A 31 4.77 5.24 -6.88
CA SER A 31 5.35 4.12 -7.62
C SER A 31 6.32 3.31 -6.75
N ARG A 32 6.23 1.99 -6.85
CA ARG A 32 7.05 1.03 -6.13
C ARG A 32 7.59 0.00 -7.11
N ASN A 33 8.92 -0.07 -7.20
CA ASN A 33 9.58 -1.11 -7.97
C ASN A 33 9.79 -2.35 -7.12
N THR A 34 9.46 -3.50 -7.68
CA THR A 34 9.70 -4.81 -7.09
C THR A 34 10.40 -5.68 -8.11
N PHE A 35 11.40 -6.42 -7.68
CA PHE A 35 12.19 -7.31 -8.51
C PHE A 35 12.09 -8.74 -7.99
N TYR A 36 11.93 -9.68 -8.91
CA TYR A 36 12.04 -11.11 -8.63
C TYR A 36 13.38 -11.62 -9.15
N PHE A 37 14.07 -12.39 -8.33
CA PHE A 37 15.36 -12.96 -8.65
C PHE A 37 15.50 -14.40 -8.14
N ASP A 38 16.34 -15.16 -8.81
CA ASP A 38 16.77 -16.49 -8.40
C ASP A 38 18.19 -16.43 -7.84
N ILE A 39 18.55 -17.47 -7.12
CA ILE A 39 19.92 -17.71 -6.66
C ILE A 39 20.42 -19.07 -7.18
N ARG A 40 21.73 -19.20 -7.27
CA ARG A 40 22.33 -20.50 -7.51
C ARG A 40 22.48 -21.26 -6.19
N GLY A 41 22.00 -22.51 -6.18
CA GLY A 41 22.05 -23.35 -4.97
C GLY A 41 20.80 -23.24 -4.10
N GLN A 42 20.87 -23.86 -2.95
CA GLN A 42 19.80 -23.83 -1.95
C GLN A 42 20.26 -23.03 -0.74
N ILE A 43 19.34 -22.24 -0.20
CA ILE A 43 19.49 -21.56 1.08
C ILE A 43 18.31 -21.93 1.97
N GLU A 44 18.51 -21.81 3.26
CA GLU A 44 17.43 -22.01 4.24
C GLU A 44 16.29 -21.03 3.99
N THR A 45 15.08 -21.47 4.34
CA THR A 45 13.88 -20.62 4.26
C THR A 45 14.07 -19.38 5.14
N MET A 46 13.84 -18.22 4.56
CA MET A 46 13.98 -16.94 5.25
C MET A 46 12.64 -16.23 5.41
N PRO A 47 12.41 -15.60 6.56
CA PRO A 47 11.21 -14.77 6.74
C PRO A 47 11.27 -13.52 5.86
N LEU A 48 10.12 -12.83 5.76
CA LEU A 48 10.10 -11.46 5.27
C LEU A 48 11.08 -10.62 6.11
N THR A 49 12.05 -10.01 5.45
CA THR A 49 13.10 -9.22 6.09
C THR A 49 12.97 -7.77 5.67
N ASN A 50 12.77 -6.90 6.64
CA ASN A 50 12.83 -5.45 6.47
C ASN A 50 14.18 -4.94 6.99
N SER A 51 14.78 -4.03 6.26
CA SER A 51 16.06 -3.46 6.66
C SER A 51 15.95 -1.99 7.03
N PRO A 52 16.88 -1.48 7.84
CA PRO A 52 16.98 -0.04 8.10
C PRO A 52 17.24 0.81 6.83
N SER A 53 17.78 0.20 5.77
CA SER A 53 17.94 0.87 4.47
C SER A 53 16.64 1.02 3.68
N GLY A 54 15.52 0.47 4.17
CA GLY A 54 14.24 0.43 3.47
C GLY A 54 14.14 -0.71 2.43
N VAL A 55 15.22 -1.43 2.12
CA VAL A 55 15.16 -2.62 1.25
C VAL A 55 14.51 -3.76 2.01
N THR A 56 13.46 -4.31 1.43
CA THR A 56 12.75 -5.49 1.96
C THR A 56 12.90 -6.65 0.99
N PHE A 57 13.01 -7.85 1.49
CA PHE A 57 12.97 -9.04 0.66
C PHE A 57 12.27 -10.19 1.35
N ARG A 58 11.74 -11.12 0.55
CA ARG A 58 11.12 -12.35 1.02
C ARG A 58 11.27 -13.45 0.00
N GLN A 59 11.18 -14.67 0.48
CA GLN A 59 11.08 -15.83 -0.40
C GLN A 59 9.73 -15.83 -1.13
N GLU A 60 9.77 -16.13 -2.43
CA GLU A 60 8.60 -16.23 -3.29
C GLU A 60 8.76 -17.44 -4.23
N GLY A 61 8.09 -18.54 -3.90
CA GLY A 61 8.28 -19.81 -4.60
C GLY A 61 9.74 -20.29 -4.51
N ALA A 62 10.36 -20.54 -5.66
CA ALA A 62 11.76 -21.00 -5.74
C ALA A 62 12.79 -19.86 -5.65
N GLY A 63 12.35 -18.61 -5.76
CA GLY A 63 13.22 -17.44 -5.73
C GLY A 63 12.83 -16.45 -4.65
N PHE A 64 13.14 -15.17 -4.90
CA PHE A 64 12.92 -14.09 -3.94
C PHE A 64 12.34 -12.87 -4.64
N THR A 65 11.56 -12.10 -3.88
CA THR A 65 11.19 -10.74 -4.27
C THR A 65 11.90 -9.73 -3.37
N ALA A 66 12.35 -8.63 -3.96
CA ALA A 66 12.88 -7.47 -3.23
C ALA A 66 12.25 -6.19 -3.73
N GLY A 67 12.10 -5.24 -2.82
CA GLY A 67 11.57 -3.90 -3.09
C GLY A 67 12.06 -2.92 -2.04
N GLN A 68 11.85 -1.64 -2.30
CA GLN A 68 12.20 -0.57 -1.34
C GLN A 68 11.04 0.41 -1.23
N THR A 69 10.80 0.91 -0.03
CA THR A 69 9.96 2.08 0.18
C THR A 69 10.82 3.33 0.03
N ASP A 70 10.61 4.06 -1.04
CA ASP A 70 11.24 5.36 -1.26
C ASP A 70 10.15 6.40 -1.45
N THR A 71 10.02 7.31 -0.48
CA THR A 71 9.08 8.43 -0.52
C THR A 71 9.65 9.66 -1.23
N ASN A 72 10.92 9.62 -1.65
CA ASN A 72 11.56 10.70 -2.38
C ASN A 72 11.28 10.65 -3.88
N VAL A 73 10.61 9.59 -4.36
CA VAL A 73 10.15 9.53 -5.74
C VAL A 73 8.93 10.45 -5.95
N PRO A 74 8.78 11.05 -7.14
CA PRO A 74 7.62 11.87 -7.45
C PRO A 74 6.31 11.09 -7.29
N PHE A 75 5.30 11.72 -6.71
CA PHE A 75 3.95 11.17 -6.67
C PHE A 75 3.32 11.23 -8.07
N GLY A 76 2.47 10.27 -8.36
CA GLY A 76 1.83 10.11 -9.65
C GLY A 76 1.95 8.67 -10.16
N PHE A 77 1.33 8.42 -11.32
CA PHE A 77 1.45 7.12 -11.99
C PHE A 77 2.74 7.08 -12.81
N ASP A 78 3.67 6.24 -12.37
CA ASP A 78 4.90 5.89 -13.12
C ASP A 78 5.02 4.37 -13.15
N PHE A 79 4.77 3.78 -14.30
CA PHE A 79 4.87 2.32 -14.53
C PHE A 79 6.24 1.88 -15.03
N SER A 80 7.20 2.80 -15.10
CA SER A 80 8.55 2.46 -15.53
C SER A 80 9.27 1.60 -14.49
N VAL A 81 9.97 0.57 -14.96
CA VAL A 81 10.84 -0.27 -14.11
C VAL A 81 12.24 0.33 -14.12
N LYS A 82 12.69 0.78 -12.97
CA LYS A 82 13.99 1.43 -12.80
C LYS A 82 15.07 0.38 -12.50
N HIS A 83 15.55 -0.32 -13.52
CA HIS A 83 16.53 -1.40 -13.37
C HIS A 83 17.81 -0.93 -12.68
N HIS A 84 18.28 0.28 -12.93
CA HIS A 84 19.45 0.84 -12.25
C HIS A 84 19.33 0.83 -10.71
N MET A 85 18.12 1.00 -10.17
CA MET A 85 17.91 0.91 -8.72
C MET A 85 18.23 -0.49 -8.18
N PHE A 86 17.97 -1.53 -8.99
CA PHE A 86 18.34 -2.87 -8.54
C PHE A 86 19.85 -3.01 -8.42
N ASP A 87 20.58 -2.59 -9.45
CA ASP A 87 22.05 -2.74 -9.53
C ASP A 87 22.77 -1.85 -8.51
N GLU A 88 22.31 -0.62 -8.32
CA GLU A 88 22.97 0.40 -7.51
C GLU A 88 22.57 0.36 -6.02
N VAL A 89 21.33 -0.07 -5.72
CA VAL A 89 20.79 0.00 -4.36
C VAL A 89 20.44 -1.38 -3.82
N PHE A 90 19.64 -2.17 -4.53
CA PHE A 90 19.11 -3.41 -3.96
C PHE A 90 20.18 -4.50 -3.90
N TRP A 91 20.86 -4.76 -5.00
CA TRP A 91 21.86 -5.84 -5.06
C TRP A 91 23.00 -5.68 -4.06
N PRO A 92 23.68 -4.53 -3.94
CA PRO A 92 24.74 -4.35 -2.95
C PRO A 92 24.25 -4.61 -1.52
N TYR A 93 23.05 -4.14 -1.18
CA TYR A 93 22.46 -4.40 0.13
C TYR A 93 22.12 -5.87 0.34
N LEU A 94 21.48 -6.51 -0.64
CA LEU A 94 21.06 -7.91 -0.58
C LEU A 94 22.29 -8.82 -0.45
N ALA A 95 23.34 -8.60 -1.24
CA ALA A 95 24.58 -9.36 -1.20
C ALA A 95 25.32 -9.19 0.14
N HIS A 96 25.35 -7.96 0.68
CA HIS A 96 25.93 -7.71 2.00
C HIS A 96 25.16 -8.43 3.11
N ARG A 97 23.81 -8.45 3.03
CA ARG A 97 22.95 -9.03 4.06
C ARG A 97 22.93 -10.55 4.01
N VAL A 98 22.94 -11.11 2.82
CA VAL A 98 22.89 -12.57 2.55
C VAL A 98 23.95 -12.90 1.49
N PRO A 99 25.12 -13.41 1.88
CA PRO A 99 26.23 -13.64 0.92
C PRO A 99 25.84 -14.50 -0.29
N ALA A 100 24.91 -15.43 -0.14
CA ALA A 100 24.40 -16.24 -1.26
C ALA A 100 23.69 -15.39 -2.36
N PHE A 101 23.31 -14.16 -2.06
CA PHE A 101 22.70 -13.23 -3.03
C PHE A 101 23.74 -12.48 -3.89
N GLU A 102 25.04 -12.67 -3.65
CA GLU A 102 26.08 -12.09 -4.51
C GLU A 102 25.95 -12.58 -5.96
N ALA A 103 25.57 -13.84 -6.16
CA ALA A 103 25.40 -14.47 -7.47
C ALA A 103 23.92 -14.57 -7.91
N LEU A 104 23.04 -13.70 -7.39
CA LEU A 104 21.64 -13.70 -7.79
C LEU A 104 21.46 -13.34 -9.27
N GLN A 105 20.33 -13.74 -9.83
CA GLN A 105 19.94 -13.40 -11.20
C GLN A 105 18.54 -12.80 -11.22
N VAL A 106 18.43 -11.54 -11.58
CA VAL A 106 17.14 -10.87 -11.78
C VAL A 106 16.42 -11.51 -12.96
N LYS A 107 15.17 -11.91 -12.75
CA LYS A 107 14.32 -12.53 -13.76
C LYS A 107 13.27 -11.56 -14.30
N ARG A 108 12.73 -10.73 -13.44
CA ARG A 108 11.74 -9.72 -13.80
C ARG A 108 11.67 -8.59 -12.78
N GLY A 109 11.21 -7.44 -13.26
CA GLY A 109 10.83 -6.32 -12.42
C GLY A 109 9.46 -5.80 -12.83
N TRP A 110 8.76 -5.17 -11.91
CA TRP A 110 7.52 -4.45 -12.19
C TRP A 110 7.37 -3.24 -11.28
N ALA A 111 6.59 -2.27 -11.74
CA ALA A 111 6.19 -1.12 -10.95
C ALA A 111 4.73 -1.27 -10.54
N GLY A 112 4.47 -1.25 -9.24
CA GLY A 112 3.13 -1.14 -8.66
C GLY A 112 2.93 0.25 -8.06
N HIS A 113 1.71 0.54 -7.60
CA HIS A 113 1.43 1.83 -6.99
C HIS A 113 0.75 1.65 -5.64
N TYR A 114 1.32 2.30 -4.62
CA TYR A 114 0.63 2.48 -3.37
C TYR A 114 -0.41 3.61 -3.50
N ALA A 115 -1.56 3.41 -2.89
CA ALA A 115 -2.49 4.49 -2.59
C ALA A 115 -1.96 5.21 -1.33
N TYR A 116 -1.05 6.16 -1.52
CA TYR A 116 -0.35 6.81 -0.43
C TYR A 116 -1.19 7.95 0.15
N ASN A 117 -1.56 7.86 1.43
CA ASN A 117 -2.25 8.95 2.12
C ASN A 117 -1.24 10.01 2.56
N ARG A 118 -1.30 11.17 1.93
CA ARG A 118 -0.39 12.31 2.15
C ARG A 118 -0.57 12.99 3.50
N MET A 119 -1.75 12.83 4.11
CA MET A 119 -2.05 13.50 5.39
C MET A 119 -1.33 12.83 6.55
N ASP A 120 -1.39 11.50 6.63
CA ASP A 120 -0.92 10.76 7.81
C ASP A 120 -0.45 9.33 7.53
N GLY A 121 -0.42 8.89 6.27
CA GLY A 121 -0.07 7.51 5.91
C GLY A 121 -1.12 6.46 6.27
N ASN A 122 -2.22 6.83 6.92
CA ASN A 122 -3.23 5.90 7.40
C ASN A 122 -4.44 5.77 6.48
N THR A 123 -5.08 4.61 6.54
CA THR A 123 -6.28 4.29 5.76
C THR A 123 -7.42 5.24 6.06
N ILE A 124 -8.13 5.65 5.04
CA ILE A 124 -9.39 6.36 5.12
C ILE A 124 -10.51 5.37 4.81
N ILE A 125 -11.44 5.20 5.76
CA ILE A 125 -12.57 4.27 5.63
C ILE A 125 -13.85 4.98 6.06
N GLY A 126 -14.94 4.77 5.34
CA GLY A 126 -16.25 5.22 5.77
C GLY A 126 -17.10 5.84 4.69
N LYS A 127 -18.20 6.44 5.12
CA LYS A 127 -19.18 7.11 4.28
C LYS A 127 -18.67 8.45 3.79
N PHE A 128 -19.05 8.84 2.58
CA PHE A 128 -18.87 10.20 2.10
C PHE A 128 -19.76 11.17 2.90
N ILE A 129 -19.19 12.23 3.41
CA ILE A 129 -19.86 13.25 4.20
C ILE A 129 -19.95 14.52 3.36
N GLY A 130 -21.15 15.08 3.24
CA GLY A 130 -21.41 16.30 2.45
C GLY A 130 -21.76 16.06 0.98
N GLY A 131 -21.99 14.80 0.60
CA GLY A 131 -22.36 14.44 -0.78
C GLY A 131 -23.35 13.28 -0.82
N LEU A 132 -23.08 12.28 -1.66
CA LEU A 132 -23.95 11.13 -1.84
C LEU A 132 -24.03 10.26 -0.58
N ASP A 133 -25.24 9.99 -0.13
CA ASP A 133 -25.51 9.19 1.07
C ASP A 133 -25.15 7.71 0.92
N ASN A 134 -25.04 7.22 -0.31
CA ASN A 134 -24.75 5.83 -0.65
C ASN A 134 -23.33 5.60 -1.17
N PHE A 135 -22.42 6.58 -1.02
CA PHE A 135 -21.04 6.44 -1.45
C PHE A 135 -20.11 6.24 -0.24
N TYR A 136 -19.31 5.19 -0.31
CA TYR A 136 -18.33 4.81 0.71
C TYR A 136 -16.94 4.65 0.11
N VAL A 137 -15.92 4.78 0.94
CA VAL A 137 -14.52 4.67 0.52
C VAL A 137 -13.71 3.82 1.50
N ALA A 138 -12.79 3.03 0.98
CA ALA A 138 -11.66 2.48 1.72
C ALA A 138 -10.41 2.64 0.85
N THR A 139 -9.55 3.58 1.21
CA THR A 139 -8.39 4.00 0.43
C THR A 139 -7.25 4.46 1.33
N GLY A 140 -6.10 4.83 0.75
CA GLY A 140 -4.99 5.39 1.51
C GLY A 140 -4.26 4.35 2.37
N PHE A 141 -4.16 3.12 1.90
CA PHE A 141 -3.54 2.02 2.65
C PHE A 141 -2.01 2.12 2.76
N THR A 142 -1.38 2.95 1.98
CA THR A 142 0.05 3.27 2.05
C THR A 142 0.96 2.02 2.13
N GLY A 143 0.65 1.00 1.32
CA GLY A 143 1.39 -0.26 1.27
C GLY A 143 0.90 -1.38 2.21
N ALA A 144 0.10 -1.08 3.24
CA ALA A 144 -0.38 -2.06 4.22
C ALA A 144 -1.75 -2.67 3.89
N GLY A 145 -2.20 -2.58 2.63
CA GLY A 145 -3.56 -3.02 2.23
C GLY A 145 -3.81 -4.51 2.39
N LEU A 146 -2.83 -5.34 2.05
CA LEU A 146 -2.99 -6.80 2.12
C LEU A 146 -3.21 -7.27 3.56
N GLN A 147 -2.42 -6.78 4.49
CA GLN A 147 -2.49 -7.16 5.89
C GLN A 147 -3.78 -6.64 6.56
N LYS A 148 -4.20 -5.43 6.19
CA LYS A 148 -5.40 -4.78 6.76
C LYS A 148 -6.70 -5.22 6.08
N GLY A 149 -6.63 -5.80 4.89
CA GLY A 149 -7.78 -6.11 4.03
C GLY A 149 -8.91 -6.88 4.73
N PRO A 150 -8.64 -8.00 5.44
CA PRO A 150 -9.69 -8.74 6.12
C PRO A 150 -10.44 -7.94 7.19
N ALA A 151 -9.70 -7.19 8.01
CA ALA A 151 -10.29 -6.35 9.06
C ALA A 151 -11.10 -5.18 8.49
N ILE A 152 -10.57 -4.52 7.46
CA ILE A 152 -11.25 -3.44 6.75
C ILE A 152 -12.50 -3.95 6.03
N GLY A 153 -12.43 -5.11 5.37
CA GLY A 153 -13.59 -5.72 4.71
C GLY A 153 -14.72 -6.00 5.70
N ARG A 154 -14.39 -6.56 6.86
CA ARG A 154 -15.35 -6.78 7.95
C ARG A 154 -15.96 -5.47 8.45
N ALA A 155 -15.14 -4.50 8.79
CA ALA A 155 -15.59 -3.21 9.28
C ALA A 155 -16.49 -2.47 8.27
N MET A 156 -16.15 -2.55 6.97
CA MET A 156 -17.00 -2.00 5.90
C MET A 156 -18.36 -2.71 5.83
N THR A 157 -18.37 -4.05 5.98
CA THR A 157 -19.62 -4.81 5.99
C THR A 157 -20.50 -4.39 7.17
N GLU A 158 -19.95 -4.28 8.35
CA GLU A 158 -20.68 -3.80 9.55
C GLU A 158 -21.22 -2.38 9.34
N LEU A 159 -20.38 -1.49 8.81
CA LEU A 159 -20.79 -0.11 8.53
C LEU A 159 -21.95 -0.03 7.52
N LEU A 160 -21.95 -0.91 6.50
CA LEU A 160 -22.95 -0.92 5.44
C LEU A 160 -24.27 -1.59 5.87
N LEU A 161 -24.20 -2.68 6.64
CA LEU A 161 -25.37 -3.47 7.02
C LEU A 161 -25.97 -3.05 8.36
N ASP A 162 -25.11 -2.70 9.32
CA ASP A 162 -25.52 -2.39 10.71
C ASP A 162 -25.48 -0.88 11.00
N GLY A 163 -24.98 -0.08 10.06
CA GLY A 163 -24.87 1.38 10.21
C GLY A 163 -23.73 1.83 11.13
N GLY A 164 -22.88 0.91 11.59
CA GLY A 164 -21.76 1.23 12.48
C GLY A 164 -20.88 0.02 12.78
N TYR A 165 -19.67 0.28 13.29
CA TYR A 165 -18.71 -0.76 13.63
C TYR A 165 -19.16 -1.58 14.82
N GLN A 166 -19.10 -2.91 14.74
CA GLN A 166 -19.56 -3.85 15.79
C GLN A 166 -18.38 -4.53 16.50
N THR A 167 -17.29 -4.83 15.75
CA THR A 167 -16.16 -5.63 16.27
C THR A 167 -14.91 -4.83 16.46
N ILE A 168 -14.56 -3.96 15.51
CA ILE A 168 -13.36 -3.11 15.58
C ILE A 168 -13.82 -1.69 15.29
N ASP A 169 -13.70 -0.81 16.26
CA ASP A 169 -14.01 0.61 16.06
C ASP A 169 -12.93 1.28 15.20
N LEU A 170 -13.27 1.59 13.96
CA LEU A 170 -12.41 2.33 13.02
C LEU A 170 -12.88 3.79 12.85
N SER A 171 -13.68 4.33 13.75
CA SER A 171 -14.16 5.71 13.67
C SER A 171 -13.04 6.73 13.54
N ARG A 172 -11.89 6.48 14.17
CA ARG A 172 -10.68 7.31 14.05
C ARG A 172 -10.09 7.35 12.64
N MET A 173 -10.39 6.35 11.79
CA MET A 173 -9.97 6.29 10.39
C MET A 173 -11.03 6.85 9.44
N SER A 174 -12.10 7.44 9.95
CA SER A 174 -13.21 7.95 9.15
C SER A 174 -12.81 9.09 8.23
N TYR A 175 -13.62 9.32 7.18
CA TYR A 175 -13.44 10.47 6.28
C TYR A 175 -13.63 11.81 7.02
N GLN A 176 -14.36 11.82 8.14
CA GLN A 176 -14.52 13.05 8.95
C GLN A 176 -13.18 13.66 9.38
N ARG A 177 -12.17 12.82 9.71
CA ARG A 177 -10.85 13.36 10.08
C ARG A 177 -10.13 14.09 8.95
N VAL A 178 -10.45 13.73 7.70
CA VAL A 178 -9.91 14.44 6.51
C VAL A 178 -10.54 15.82 6.40
N ILE A 179 -11.86 15.91 6.60
CA ILE A 179 -12.60 17.20 6.62
C ILE A 179 -12.11 18.09 7.76
N ASP A 180 -11.90 17.50 8.92
CA ASP A 180 -11.45 18.21 10.15
C ASP A 180 -9.94 18.52 10.15
N GLU A 181 -9.19 18.05 9.15
CA GLU A 181 -7.72 18.16 9.08
C GLU A 181 -7.02 17.58 10.34
N LYS A 182 -7.55 16.47 10.85
CA LYS A 182 -7.03 15.79 12.06
C LYS A 182 -6.24 14.53 11.68
N PRO A 183 -4.91 14.63 11.46
CA PRO A 183 -4.10 13.47 11.11
C PRO A 183 -4.06 12.45 12.27
N LEU A 184 -4.10 11.17 11.90
CA LEU A 184 -3.87 10.05 12.81
C LEU A 184 -2.40 9.65 12.73
N LEU A 185 -1.57 10.28 13.55
CA LEU A 185 -0.14 9.99 13.57
C LEU A 185 0.14 8.74 14.40
N GLU A 186 0.83 7.78 13.79
CA GLU A 186 1.32 6.56 14.43
C GLU A 186 2.83 6.66 14.64
N VAL A 187 3.29 6.40 15.87
CA VAL A 187 4.71 6.41 16.22
C VAL A 187 5.32 5.05 15.87
N GLY A 188 6.38 5.05 15.08
CA GLY A 188 7.16 3.83 14.79
C GLY A 188 6.68 3.01 13.59
N PHE A 189 5.66 3.43 12.85
CA PHE A 189 5.27 2.82 11.59
C PHE A 189 5.74 3.72 10.41
N THR A 190 6.87 3.37 9.84
CA THR A 190 7.29 3.89 8.53
C THR A 190 7.03 2.79 7.50
N ALA A 191 6.10 3.06 6.58
CA ALA A 191 5.84 2.19 5.45
C ALA A 191 7.02 2.21 4.47
#